data_287376ca286645d2f9b7876bfaad2891
#
_entry.id   287376ca286645d2f9b7876bfaad2891
#
_cell.length_a   1.000
_cell.length_b   1.000
_cell.length_c   1.000
_cell.angle_alpha   90.00
_cell.angle_beta   90.00
_cell.angle_gamma   90.00
#
_symmetry.space_group_name_H-M   'P 1'
#
loop_
_entity.id
_entity.type
_entity.pdbx_description
1 polymer ?
#
loop_
_entity_poly.entity_id
_entity_poly.type
_entity_poly.pdbx_seq_one_letter_code
_entity_poly.pdbx_strand_id
1 'polypeptide(L)'
;TYIVENATTGAFTVTFKTQSGTGATWSATDKGKKILYSDGTNIVDVTADLGEISTGPITATGNVVPGANDTYDLGTTTAVWQNLYTGDLHLSNQAKNKGNIVDGTRGNWTLQEGKNDIFIINNISGEKFKINLSKIKGDS
;
A
#
# COMPACT_ATOMS: atom_id res chain seq x y z
N THR A 1 -21.56 -15.26 -13.40
CA THR A 1 -20.23 -14.59 -13.25
C THR A 1 -19.47 -14.72 -14.55
N TYR A 2 -18.81 -13.64 -14.97
CA TYR A 2 -18.03 -13.57 -16.21
C TYR A 2 -16.62 -13.06 -15.86
N ILE A 3 -15.61 -13.55 -16.54
CA ILE A 3 -14.29 -12.94 -16.58
C ILE A 3 -14.13 -12.36 -17.99
N VAL A 4 -14.04 -11.04 -18.09
CA VAL A 4 -14.00 -10.32 -19.37
C VAL A 4 -12.73 -9.51 -19.45
N GLU A 5 -12.05 -9.59 -20.60
CA GLU A 5 -10.81 -8.86 -20.87
C GLU A 5 -11.04 -7.85 -22.00
N ASN A 6 -10.61 -6.62 -21.79
CA ASN A 6 -10.49 -5.66 -22.86
C ASN A 6 -9.13 -5.85 -23.56
N ALA A 7 -9.10 -6.62 -24.64
CA ALA A 7 -7.90 -6.86 -25.45
C ALA A 7 -7.87 -6.00 -26.74
N THR A 8 -8.67 -4.93 -26.82
CA THR A 8 -8.69 -4.04 -27.99
C THR A 8 -7.37 -3.31 -28.18
N THR A 9 -6.94 -3.10 -29.41
CA THR A 9 -5.83 -2.22 -29.77
C THR A 9 -6.35 -0.79 -29.95
N GLY A 10 -5.61 0.20 -29.43
CA GLY A 10 -6.02 1.60 -29.47
C GLY A 10 -6.78 2.08 -28.24
N ALA A 11 -7.02 3.38 -28.18
CA ALA A 11 -7.62 4.06 -27.02
C ALA A 11 -9.15 4.13 -27.13
N PHE A 12 -9.82 3.00 -26.96
CA PHE A 12 -11.28 2.90 -27.00
C PHE A 12 -11.85 2.61 -25.60
N THR A 13 -12.94 3.28 -25.26
CA THR A 13 -13.79 2.92 -24.13
C THR A 13 -14.66 1.73 -24.52
N VAL A 14 -14.67 0.68 -23.71
CA VAL A 14 -15.45 -0.53 -23.93
C VAL A 14 -16.43 -0.71 -22.77
N THR A 15 -17.69 -0.92 -23.05
CA THR A 15 -18.70 -1.21 -22.02
C THR A 15 -19.36 -2.55 -22.29
N PHE A 16 -19.33 -3.44 -21.30
CA PHE A 16 -20.07 -4.69 -21.29
C PHE A 16 -21.32 -4.52 -20.44
N LYS A 17 -22.50 -4.60 -21.06
CA LYS A 17 -23.78 -4.35 -20.39
C LYS A 17 -24.90 -5.25 -20.94
N THR A 18 -26.00 -5.32 -20.20
CA THR A 18 -27.27 -5.85 -20.72
C THR A 18 -27.93 -4.84 -21.69
N GLN A 19 -28.96 -5.27 -22.38
CA GLN A 19 -29.64 -4.40 -23.38
C GLN A 19 -30.16 -3.10 -22.77
N SER A 20 -30.72 -3.14 -21.55
CA SER A 20 -31.41 -2.01 -20.90
C SER A 20 -30.74 -1.54 -19.61
N GLY A 21 -29.80 -2.32 -19.03
CA GLY A 21 -29.15 -2.02 -17.76
C GLY A 21 -27.87 -1.20 -17.89
N THR A 22 -27.31 -0.87 -16.75
CA THR A 22 -25.95 -0.34 -16.64
C THR A 22 -24.92 -1.44 -16.86
N GLY A 23 -23.67 -1.08 -17.10
CA GLY A 23 -22.60 -2.04 -17.39
C GLY A 23 -21.28 -1.67 -16.78
N ALA A 24 -20.35 -2.64 -16.83
CA ALA A 24 -18.96 -2.43 -16.51
C ALA A 24 -18.24 -1.79 -17.69
N THR A 25 -17.46 -0.76 -17.43
CA THR A 25 -16.76 0.03 -18.44
C THR A 25 -15.25 -0.05 -18.23
N TRP A 26 -14.53 -0.29 -19.31
CA TRP A 26 -13.10 -0.04 -19.40
C TRP A 26 -12.89 1.33 -20.02
N SER A 27 -12.13 2.20 -19.37
CA SER A 27 -11.70 3.47 -19.95
C SER A 27 -10.77 3.24 -21.15
N ALA A 28 -10.47 4.29 -21.88
CA ALA A 28 -9.58 4.22 -23.05
C ALA A 28 -8.18 3.67 -22.72
N THR A 29 -7.73 3.80 -21.48
CA THR A 29 -6.42 3.36 -21.01
C THR A 29 -6.44 2.05 -20.21
N ASP A 30 -7.63 1.60 -19.78
CA ASP A 30 -7.80 0.35 -19.04
C ASP A 30 -7.93 -0.83 -20.00
N LYS A 31 -6.98 -1.76 -19.96
CA LYS A 31 -6.93 -2.97 -20.83
C LYS A 31 -6.96 -4.26 -19.99
N GLY A 32 -7.26 -4.16 -18.72
CA GLY A 32 -7.24 -5.28 -17.79
C GLY A 32 -8.45 -6.21 -17.91
N LYS A 33 -8.41 -7.27 -17.09
CA LYS A 33 -9.52 -8.19 -16.87
C LYS A 33 -10.39 -7.70 -15.74
N LYS A 34 -11.71 -7.90 -15.88
CA LYS A 34 -12.69 -7.65 -14.85
C LYS A 34 -13.48 -8.91 -14.54
N ILE A 35 -13.81 -9.09 -13.26
CA ILE A 35 -14.75 -10.12 -12.80
C ILE A 35 -16.11 -9.45 -12.69
N LEU A 36 -17.07 -9.92 -13.47
CA LEU A 36 -18.38 -9.33 -13.61
C LEU A 36 -19.45 -10.34 -13.18
N TYR A 37 -20.57 -9.84 -12.68
CA TYR A 37 -21.79 -10.65 -12.56
C TYR A 37 -23.00 -9.84 -13.05
N SER A 38 -24.08 -10.56 -13.41
CA SER A 38 -25.38 -9.93 -13.67
C SER A 38 -26.26 -10.05 -12.42
N ASP A 39 -26.86 -8.96 -11.99
CA ASP A 39 -27.90 -8.90 -10.96
C ASP A 39 -29.31 -9.13 -11.52
N GLY A 40 -29.41 -9.48 -12.82
CA GLY A 40 -30.65 -9.65 -13.57
C GLY A 40 -30.99 -8.46 -14.45
N THR A 41 -30.52 -7.27 -14.13
CA THR A 41 -30.74 -6.03 -14.87
C THR A 41 -29.43 -5.44 -15.38
N ASN A 42 -28.44 -5.37 -14.51
CA ASN A 42 -27.16 -4.72 -14.77
C ASN A 42 -26.01 -5.72 -14.87
N ILE A 43 -24.90 -5.29 -15.42
CA ILE A 43 -23.60 -5.94 -15.28
C ILE A 43 -22.79 -5.16 -14.27
N VAL A 44 -22.43 -5.81 -13.18
CA VAL A 44 -21.70 -5.24 -12.04
C VAL A 44 -20.25 -5.67 -12.09
N ASP A 45 -19.33 -4.73 -11.95
CA ASP A 45 -17.88 -4.97 -11.84
C ASP A 45 -17.51 -5.24 -10.38
N VAL A 46 -17.22 -6.51 -10.06
CA VAL A 46 -16.83 -6.90 -8.71
C VAL A 46 -15.41 -6.39 -8.38
N THR A 47 -14.57 -6.19 -9.39
CA THR A 47 -13.19 -5.73 -9.18
C THR A 47 -13.11 -4.23 -8.88
N ALA A 48 -14.11 -3.44 -9.28
CA ALA A 48 -14.17 -2.00 -8.99
C ALA A 48 -14.53 -1.70 -7.53
N ASP A 49 -15.11 -2.66 -6.82
CA ASP A 49 -15.75 -2.46 -5.51
C ASP A 49 -15.13 -3.36 -4.42
N LEU A 50 -13.88 -3.77 -4.59
CA LEU A 50 -13.13 -4.44 -3.54
C LEU A 50 -12.78 -3.43 -2.43
N GLY A 51 -13.79 -2.92 -1.74
CA GLY A 51 -13.61 -2.04 -0.59
C GLY A 51 -12.92 -2.74 0.59
N GLU A 52 -13.01 -4.05 0.63
CA GLU A 52 -12.37 -4.91 1.63
C GLU A 52 -11.88 -6.21 0.99
N ILE A 53 -10.62 -6.55 1.20
CA ILE A 53 -10.08 -7.88 0.86
C ILE A 53 -10.08 -8.71 2.14
N SER A 54 -11.17 -9.45 2.41
CA SER A 54 -11.24 -10.43 3.49
C SER A 54 -10.76 -11.80 2.99
N THR A 55 -9.49 -12.08 3.20
CA THR A 55 -8.86 -13.32 2.74
C THR A 55 -8.04 -13.95 3.88
N GLY A 56 -7.49 -15.13 3.64
CA GLY A 56 -6.36 -15.67 4.41
C GLY A 56 -5.09 -14.84 4.16
N PRO A 57 -3.89 -15.40 4.37
CA PRO A 57 -2.64 -14.68 4.17
C PRO A 57 -2.54 -14.06 2.77
N ILE A 58 -2.10 -12.81 2.70
CA ILE A 58 -1.81 -12.11 1.44
C ILE A 58 -0.32 -12.29 1.13
N THR A 59 -0.01 -12.95 0.00
CA THR A 59 1.35 -13.08 -0.50
C THR A 59 1.55 -12.10 -1.66
N ALA A 60 2.41 -11.10 -1.46
CA ALA A 60 2.80 -10.16 -2.51
C ALA A 60 4.07 -10.65 -3.21
N THR A 61 4.07 -10.70 -4.53
CA THR A 61 5.25 -11.00 -5.36
C THR A 61 5.97 -9.74 -5.85
N GLY A 62 5.52 -8.57 -5.39
CA GLY A 62 6.07 -7.25 -5.67
C GLY A 62 5.75 -6.29 -4.54
N ASN A 63 6.10 -5.02 -4.73
CA ASN A 63 5.87 -3.99 -3.72
C ASN A 63 4.37 -3.77 -3.49
N VAL A 64 3.99 -3.58 -2.23
CA VAL A 64 2.68 -3.05 -1.85
C VAL A 64 2.85 -1.55 -1.60
N VAL A 65 2.28 -0.74 -2.47
CA VAL A 65 2.41 0.71 -2.43
C VAL A 65 1.06 1.39 -2.21
N PRO A 66 1.00 2.48 -1.43
CA PRO A 66 -0.22 3.25 -1.26
C PRO A 66 -0.59 3.97 -2.56
N GLY A 67 -1.89 4.18 -2.81
CA GLY A 67 -2.38 4.86 -4.01
C GLY A 67 -1.99 6.35 -4.09
N ALA A 68 -1.62 6.97 -2.97
CA ALA A 68 -1.10 8.34 -2.93
C ALA A 68 -0.06 8.48 -1.82
N ASN A 69 0.94 9.35 -2.04
CA ASN A 69 1.99 9.62 -1.08
C ASN A 69 1.44 10.31 0.19
N ASP A 70 1.87 9.84 1.37
CA ASP A 70 1.55 10.44 2.67
C ASP A 70 0.03 10.62 2.92
N THR A 71 -0.78 9.65 2.46
CA THR A 71 -2.25 9.75 2.51
C THR A 71 -2.88 8.57 3.24
N TYR A 72 -2.29 7.39 3.17
CA TYR A 72 -2.85 6.16 3.71
C TYR A 72 -1.98 5.56 4.80
N ASP A 73 -2.60 5.03 5.83
CA ASP A 73 -1.95 4.38 6.96
C ASP A 73 -1.88 2.86 6.78
N LEU A 74 -0.93 2.22 7.43
CA LEU A 74 -0.88 0.78 7.65
C LEU A 74 -1.40 0.47 9.05
N GLY A 75 -2.67 0.12 9.17
CA GLY A 75 -3.40 -0.01 10.45
C GLY A 75 -4.08 1.28 10.88
N THR A 76 -4.69 1.27 12.05
CA THR A 76 -5.40 2.42 12.64
C THR A 76 -5.11 2.50 14.14
N THR A 77 -5.57 3.56 14.80
CA THR A 77 -5.43 3.73 16.26
C THR A 77 -6.14 2.65 17.07
N THR A 78 -7.12 1.97 16.48
CA THR A 78 -7.91 0.91 17.12
C THR A 78 -7.68 -0.48 16.52
N ALA A 79 -6.96 -0.57 15.40
CA ALA A 79 -6.61 -1.81 14.72
C ALA A 79 -5.13 -1.78 14.33
N VAL A 80 -4.28 -2.16 15.26
CA VAL A 80 -2.83 -2.18 15.11
C VAL A 80 -2.33 -3.56 14.68
N TRP A 81 -1.23 -3.60 13.96
CA TRP A 81 -0.52 -4.85 13.69
C TRP A 81 0.15 -5.36 14.96
N GLN A 82 0.02 -6.65 15.25
CA GLN A 82 0.69 -7.26 16.40
C GLN A 82 2.21 -7.17 16.29
N ASN A 83 2.76 -7.47 15.12
CA ASN A 83 4.18 -7.42 14.82
C ASN A 83 4.40 -6.91 13.39
N LEU A 84 5.51 -6.21 13.17
CA LEU A 84 6.04 -5.88 11.86
C LEU A 84 7.40 -6.58 11.69
N TYR A 85 7.50 -7.51 10.76
CA TYR A 85 8.74 -8.19 10.39
C TYR A 85 9.31 -7.51 9.15
N THR A 86 10.39 -6.77 9.33
CA THR A 86 11.08 -6.05 8.26
C THR A 86 12.58 -6.12 8.49
N GLY A 87 13.40 -6.05 7.45
CA GLY A 87 14.82 -5.84 7.56
C GLY A 87 15.08 -4.41 8.03
N ASP A 88 15.10 -3.46 7.12
CA ASP A 88 15.29 -2.05 7.46
C ASP A 88 13.94 -1.33 7.61
N LEU A 89 13.87 -0.33 8.51
CA LEU A 89 12.75 0.59 8.60
C LEU A 89 13.17 1.98 8.10
N HIS A 90 12.62 2.39 6.95
CA HIS A 90 12.87 3.70 6.36
C HIS A 90 11.82 4.71 6.81
N LEU A 91 12.26 5.82 7.41
CA LEU A 91 11.42 6.92 7.87
C LEU A 91 11.76 8.17 7.07
N SER A 92 10.83 8.66 6.25
CA SER A 92 11.07 9.85 5.44
C SER A 92 9.83 10.73 5.42
N ASN A 93 10.04 12.04 5.61
CA ASN A 93 9.05 13.06 5.38
C ASN A 93 9.50 14.07 4.31
N GLN A 94 10.48 13.70 3.47
CA GLN A 94 11.00 14.59 2.42
C GLN A 94 9.92 15.02 1.41
N ALA A 95 9.01 14.12 1.08
CA ALA A 95 7.92 14.39 0.13
C ALA A 95 6.68 15.03 0.78
N LYS A 96 6.64 15.21 2.09
CA LYS A 96 5.54 15.90 2.79
C LYS A 96 5.54 17.40 2.49
N ASN A 97 4.35 18.00 2.45
CA ASN A 97 4.22 19.44 2.31
C ASN A 97 4.75 20.20 3.54
N LYS A 98 4.68 19.58 4.72
CA LYS A 98 5.16 20.14 6.00
C LYS A 98 6.27 19.27 6.57
N GLY A 99 7.23 19.89 7.26
CA GLY A 99 8.23 19.19 8.06
C GLY A 99 7.60 18.47 9.27
N ASN A 100 8.44 17.84 10.10
CA ASN A 100 7.98 17.23 11.35
C ASN A 100 7.45 18.30 12.35
N ILE A 101 6.68 17.86 13.34
CA ILE A 101 6.02 18.77 14.29
C ILE A 101 6.95 19.30 15.40
N VAL A 102 8.18 18.78 15.52
CA VAL A 102 9.12 19.13 16.59
C VAL A 102 9.93 20.37 16.20
N ASP A 103 10.54 20.34 15.02
CA ASP A 103 11.46 21.42 14.56
C ASP A 103 11.13 21.92 13.15
N GLY A 104 10.09 21.40 12.51
CA GLY A 104 9.67 21.79 11.17
C GLY A 104 10.57 21.30 10.03
N THR A 105 11.61 20.53 10.32
CA THR A 105 12.55 20.05 9.31
C THR A 105 12.05 18.81 8.57
N ARG A 106 12.69 18.49 7.44
CA ARG A 106 12.47 17.28 6.66
C ARG A 106 13.67 16.36 6.80
N GLY A 107 13.40 15.07 7.04
CA GLY A 107 14.42 14.07 7.24
C GLY A 107 14.21 12.84 6.38
N ASN A 108 15.28 12.04 6.27
CA ASN A 108 15.28 10.73 5.67
C ASN A 108 16.24 9.85 6.49
N TRP A 109 15.69 8.86 7.16
CA TRP A 109 16.40 8.05 8.11
C TRP A 109 16.12 6.56 7.89
N THR A 110 17.11 5.72 8.20
CA THR A 110 16.96 4.26 8.25
C THR A 110 17.27 3.77 9.66
N LEU A 111 16.38 2.99 10.22
CA LEU A 111 16.61 2.18 11.40
C LEU A 111 17.05 0.79 10.92
N GLN A 112 18.21 0.30 11.42
CA GLN A 112 18.83 -0.94 10.96
C GLN A 112 19.35 -1.74 12.15
N GLU A 113 19.10 -3.04 12.12
CA GLU A 113 19.64 -3.95 13.12
C GLU A 113 21.06 -4.40 12.77
N GLY A 114 21.92 -4.53 13.79
CA GLY A 114 23.19 -5.19 13.74
C GLY A 114 23.19 -6.41 14.65
N LYS A 115 24.28 -7.16 14.67
CA LYS A 115 24.41 -8.36 15.50
C LYS A 115 24.16 -8.08 16.99
N ASN A 116 24.64 -6.93 17.49
CA ASN A 116 24.60 -6.60 18.91
C ASN A 116 23.92 -5.25 19.20
N ASP A 117 23.67 -4.45 18.19
CA ASP A 117 23.27 -3.06 18.34
C ASP A 117 22.18 -2.68 17.32
N ILE A 118 21.47 -1.59 17.60
CA ILE A 118 20.56 -0.93 16.66
C ILE A 118 21.20 0.37 16.17
N PHE A 119 21.21 0.58 14.88
CA PHE A 119 21.80 1.75 14.24
C PHE A 119 20.73 2.65 13.64
N ILE A 120 21.02 3.95 13.58
CA ILE A 120 20.22 4.94 12.88
C ILE A 120 21.12 5.63 11.86
N ILE A 121 20.70 5.68 10.61
CA ILE A 121 21.45 6.28 9.52
C ILE A 121 20.68 7.50 9.03
N ASN A 122 21.33 8.66 8.98
CA ASN A 122 20.81 9.83 8.28
C ASN A 122 21.14 9.67 6.79
N ASN A 123 20.13 9.37 5.97
CA ASN A 123 20.34 9.15 4.53
C ASN A 123 20.63 10.43 3.74
N ILE A 124 20.49 11.61 4.36
CA ILE A 124 20.82 12.90 3.74
C ILE A 124 22.30 13.22 3.94
N SER A 125 22.79 13.12 5.20
CA SER A 125 24.19 13.43 5.53
C SER A 125 25.14 12.26 5.41
N GLY A 126 24.62 11.02 5.42
CA GLY A 126 25.39 9.79 5.49
C GLY A 126 25.92 9.46 6.89
N GLU A 127 25.62 10.28 7.88
CA GLU A 127 26.04 10.04 9.28
C GLU A 127 25.32 8.84 9.86
N LYS A 128 26.07 8.10 10.69
CA LYS A 128 25.59 6.87 11.34
C LYS A 128 25.66 7.03 12.84
N PHE A 129 24.61 6.63 13.50
CA PHE A 129 24.46 6.70 14.94
C PHE A 129 24.15 5.31 15.50
N LYS A 130 24.50 5.09 16.75
CA LYS A 130 24.18 3.88 17.50
C LYS A 130 23.21 4.24 18.62
N ILE A 131 22.16 3.44 18.79
CA ILE A 131 21.28 3.58 19.94
C ILE A 131 21.96 2.97 21.17
N ASN A 132 22.15 3.75 22.22
CA ASN A 132 22.67 3.26 23.48
C ASN A 132 21.58 2.46 24.22
N LEU A 133 21.79 1.18 24.35
CA LEU A 133 20.88 0.25 25.03
C LEU A 133 21.43 -0.12 26.42
N SER A 134 20.60 -0.04 27.43
CA SER A 134 20.91 -0.56 28.77
C SER A 134 20.28 -1.95 28.93
N LYS A 135 21.09 -2.91 29.35
CA LYS A 135 20.60 -4.26 29.65
C LYS A 135 19.64 -4.22 30.85
N ILE A 136 18.44 -4.69 30.65
CA ILE A 136 17.50 -4.92 31.77
C ILE A 136 17.97 -6.20 32.47
N LYS A 137 18.22 -6.11 33.78
CA LYS A 137 18.44 -7.32 34.59
C LYS A 137 17.13 -8.10 34.59
N GLY A 138 17.15 -9.31 34.01
CA GLY A 138 16.02 -10.22 34.14
C GLY A 138 15.86 -10.60 35.60
N ASP A 139 14.62 -10.63 36.08
CA ASP A 139 14.32 -11.35 37.31
C ASP A 139 14.65 -12.81 37.06
N SER A 140 15.60 -13.34 37.83
CA SER A 140 16.03 -14.74 37.83
C SER A 140 14.98 -15.61 38.53
#